data_4681ed73abe0f89aac4737db30b020e6
#
_entry.id   4681ed73abe0f89aac4737db30b020e6
#
_cell.length_a   1.000
_cell.length_b   1.000
_cell.length_c   1.000
_cell.angle_alpha   90.00
_cell.angle_beta   90.00
_cell.angle_gamma   90.00
#
_symmetry.space_group_name_H-M   'P 1'
#
loop_
_entity.id
_entity.type
_entity.pdbx_description
1 polymer ?
#
loop_
_entity_poly.entity_id
_entity_poly.type
_entity_poly.pdbx_seq_one_letter_code
_entity_poly.pdbx_strand_id
1 'polypeptide(L)'
;SDQWGNIVNGTDLIRRIDGKEAFGLTTPLITRADGTKMGKTAKGAVWLHEDQLPHFDYWQFWRNTHDADVGKFLRLFTDLPLDEIARLEALEGA
;
A
#
# COMPACT_ATOMS: atom_id res chain seq x y z
N SER A 1 -3.27 -6.30 14.28
CA SER A 1 -3.73 -4.96 13.88
C SER A 1 -4.66 -4.38 14.95
N ASP A 2 -4.46 -3.13 15.31
CA ASP A 2 -5.35 -2.40 16.23
C ASP A 2 -6.77 -2.18 15.64
N GLN A 3 -6.90 -2.30 14.32
CA GLN A 3 -8.20 -2.19 13.62
C GLN A 3 -8.99 -3.51 13.60
N TRP A 4 -8.37 -4.63 13.95
CA TRP A 4 -9.06 -5.94 13.94
C TRP A 4 -10.29 -5.96 14.85
N GLY A 5 -10.19 -5.39 16.05
CA GLY A 5 -11.30 -5.28 16.98
C GLY A 5 -12.48 -4.50 16.39
N ASN A 6 -12.23 -3.42 15.66
CA ASN A 6 -13.27 -2.64 14.99
C ASN A 6 -13.95 -3.46 13.87
N ILE A 7 -13.19 -4.23 13.12
CA ILE A 7 -13.72 -5.10 12.06
C ILE A 7 -14.61 -6.18 12.65
N VAL A 8 -14.16 -6.85 13.71
CA VAL A 8 -14.92 -7.91 14.39
C VAL A 8 -16.21 -7.36 14.99
N ASN A 9 -16.15 -6.19 15.61
CA ASN A 9 -17.35 -5.52 16.12
C ASN A 9 -18.36 -5.23 15.00
N GLY A 10 -17.89 -4.80 13.83
CA GLY A 10 -18.75 -4.57 12.66
C GLY A 10 -19.41 -5.85 12.14
N THR A 11 -18.65 -6.92 12.01
CA THR A 11 -19.18 -8.22 11.55
C THR A 11 -20.20 -8.79 12.52
N ASP A 12 -19.94 -8.67 13.83
CA ASP A 12 -20.86 -9.12 14.89
C ASP A 12 -22.15 -8.29 14.92
N LEU A 13 -22.06 -6.98 14.75
CA LEU A 13 -23.21 -6.09 14.67
C LEU A 13 -24.12 -6.43 13.48
N ILE A 14 -23.57 -6.67 12.31
CA ILE A 14 -24.31 -7.08 11.12
C ILE A 14 -25.05 -8.39 11.38
N ARG A 15 -24.40 -9.37 11.98
CA ARG A 15 -25.02 -10.64 12.33
C ARG A 15 -26.18 -10.46 13.30
N ARG A 16 -26.03 -9.62 14.32
CA ARG A 16 -27.05 -9.42 15.37
C ARG A 16 -28.27 -8.63 14.89
N ILE A 17 -28.06 -7.59 14.08
CA ILE A 17 -29.13 -6.70 13.63
C ILE A 17 -29.77 -7.20 12.34
N ASP A 18 -28.98 -7.55 11.34
CA ASP A 18 -29.47 -7.93 10.02
C ASP A 18 -29.60 -9.44 9.82
N GLY A 19 -29.06 -10.25 10.74
CA GLY A 19 -29.04 -11.71 10.60
C GLY A 19 -28.19 -12.20 9.43
N LYS A 20 -27.30 -11.36 8.90
CA LYS A 20 -26.43 -11.67 7.77
C LYS A 20 -25.03 -12.02 8.22
N GLU A 21 -24.34 -12.82 7.43
CA GLU A 21 -22.94 -13.12 7.62
C GLU A 21 -22.08 -12.09 6.90
N ALA A 22 -21.03 -11.57 7.57
CA ALA A 22 -20.03 -10.68 7.01
C ALA A 22 -18.64 -11.15 7.39
N PHE A 23 -17.67 -10.82 6.56
CA PHE A 23 -16.28 -11.28 6.71
C PHE A 23 -15.33 -10.11 6.84
N GLY A 24 -14.20 -10.31 7.50
CA GLY A 24 -13.12 -9.34 7.61
C GLY A 24 -11.84 -9.87 6.99
N LEU A 25 -11.16 -9.02 6.23
CA LEU A 25 -9.86 -9.30 5.64
C LEU A 25 -8.91 -8.16 5.98
N THR A 26 -7.73 -8.51 6.46
CA THR A 26 -6.66 -7.53 6.69
C THR A 26 -5.40 -7.92 5.94
N THR A 27 -4.61 -6.92 5.59
CA THR A 27 -3.27 -7.08 5.02
C THR A 27 -2.26 -6.39 5.91
N PRO A 28 -0.97 -6.78 5.86
CA PRO A 28 0.08 -6.02 6.52
C PRO A 28 0.13 -4.57 6.04
N LEU A 29 0.58 -3.68 6.92
CA LEU A 29 0.79 -2.27 6.53
C LEU A 29 1.91 -2.16 5.49
N ILE A 30 1.71 -1.28 4.51
CA ILE A 30 2.75 -0.91 3.56
C ILE A 30 3.74 0.00 4.28
N THR A 31 4.99 -0.45 4.37
CA THR A 31 6.08 0.28 5.00
C THR A 31 7.22 0.46 4.01
N ARG A 32 8.05 1.49 4.23
CA ARG A 32 9.29 1.71 3.49
C ARG A 32 10.43 0.88 4.09
N ALA A 33 11.56 0.79 3.37
CA ALA A 33 12.76 0.07 3.83
C ALA A 33 13.28 0.57 5.18
N ASP A 34 13.07 1.86 5.51
CA ASP A 34 13.44 2.47 6.79
C ASP A 34 12.46 2.15 7.93
N GLY A 35 11.42 1.36 7.68
CA GLY A 35 10.39 0.99 8.65
C GLY A 35 9.27 2.03 8.81
N THR A 36 9.33 3.17 8.13
CA THR A 36 8.27 4.19 8.20
C THR A 36 7.03 3.76 7.44
N LYS A 37 5.87 4.17 7.94
CA LYS A 37 4.58 3.89 7.30
C LYS A 37 4.39 4.82 6.10
N MET A 38 4.03 4.25 4.96
CA MET A 38 3.74 5.03 3.76
C MET A 38 2.41 5.78 3.90
N GLY A 39 2.40 7.08 3.57
CA GLY A 39 1.18 7.86 3.42
C GLY A 39 0.50 8.34 4.70
N LYS A 40 1.10 8.18 5.88
CA LYS A 40 0.45 8.57 7.17
C LYS A 40 0.63 10.01 7.59
N THR A 41 1.56 10.77 7.02
CA THR A 41 1.80 12.17 7.38
C THR A 41 1.36 13.09 6.26
N ALA A 42 0.97 14.33 6.59
CA ALA A 42 0.61 15.34 5.59
C ALA A 42 1.72 15.55 4.54
N LYS A 43 2.98 15.42 4.95
CA LYS A 43 4.17 15.51 4.06
C LYS A 43 4.52 14.20 3.35
N GLY A 44 4.01 13.07 3.81
CA GLY A 44 4.29 11.74 3.26
C GLY A 44 3.14 11.15 2.45
N ALA A 45 2.02 11.86 2.33
CA ALA A 45 0.89 11.42 1.53
C ALA A 45 1.22 11.54 0.04
N VAL A 46 0.94 10.48 -0.70
CA VAL A 46 1.07 10.47 -2.16
C VAL A 46 -0.33 10.59 -2.73
N TRP A 47 -0.70 11.82 -3.08
CA TRP A 47 -2.00 12.10 -3.64
C TRP A 47 -2.08 11.64 -5.09
N LEU A 48 -3.24 11.14 -5.50
CA LEU A 48 -3.46 10.66 -6.87
C LEU A 48 -4.03 11.75 -7.79
N HIS A 49 -4.57 12.82 -7.21
CA HIS A 49 -5.13 13.92 -7.95
C HIS A 49 -4.09 15.04 -8.15
N GLU A 50 -4.00 15.56 -9.37
CA GLU A 50 -2.99 16.56 -9.75
C GLU A 50 -3.06 17.87 -8.96
N ASP A 51 -4.27 18.26 -8.51
CA ASP A 51 -4.46 19.45 -7.67
C ASP A 51 -3.81 19.30 -6.29
N GLN A 52 -3.62 18.08 -5.82
CA GLN A 52 -3.04 17.75 -4.51
C GLN A 52 -1.54 17.44 -4.65
N LEU A 53 -1.14 16.83 -5.77
CA LEU A 53 0.24 16.49 -6.07
C LEU A 53 0.45 16.58 -7.58
N PRO A 54 1.24 17.57 -8.08
CA PRO A 54 1.54 17.69 -9.50
C PRO A 54 2.11 16.41 -10.11
N HIS A 55 1.85 16.16 -11.38
CA HIS A 55 2.30 14.95 -12.08
C HIS A 55 3.80 14.70 -11.97
N PHE A 56 4.60 15.78 -12.07
CA PHE A 56 6.06 15.67 -11.92
C PHE A 56 6.45 15.18 -10.52
N ASP A 57 5.82 15.71 -9.48
CA ASP A 57 6.12 15.33 -8.10
C ASP A 57 5.66 13.89 -7.81
N TYR A 58 4.54 13.46 -8.39
CA TYR A 58 4.09 12.07 -8.33
C TYR A 58 5.11 11.12 -8.99
N TRP A 59 5.56 11.43 -10.19
CA TRP A 59 6.60 10.66 -10.86
C TRP A 59 7.91 10.65 -10.07
N GLN A 60 8.32 11.82 -9.56
CA GLN A 60 9.55 11.97 -8.77
C GLN A 60 9.49 11.15 -7.47
N PHE A 61 8.33 11.07 -6.84
CA PHE A 61 8.13 10.23 -5.67
C PHE A 61 8.48 8.76 -5.97
N TRP A 62 7.95 8.20 -7.05
CA TRP A 62 8.23 6.82 -7.42
C TRP A 62 9.68 6.62 -7.88
N ARG A 63 10.22 7.57 -8.60
CA ARG A 63 11.62 7.53 -9.03
C ARG A 63 12.59 7.50 -7.83
N ASN A 64 12.27 8.17 -6.75
CA ASN A 64 13.07 8.22 -5.53
C ASN A 64 12.81 7.04 -4.57
N THR A 65 12.11 6.02 -5.02
CA THR A 65 11.90 4.80 -4.24
C THR A 65 13.25 4.14 -3.93
N HIS A 66 13.44 3.73 -2.67
CA HIS A 66 14.62 2.98 -2.27
C HIS A 66 14.67 1.63 -2.98
N ASP A 67 15.81 1.22 -3.48
CA ASP A 67 15.97 -0.02 -4.27
C ASP A 67 15.40 -1.25 -3.54
N ALA A 68 15.58 -1.32 -2.22
CA ALA A 68 15.02 -2.39 -1.40
C ALA A 68 13.48 -2.48 -1.42
N ASP A 69 12.79 -1.40 -1.79
CA ASP A 69 11.33 -1.34 -1.85
C ASP A 69 10.77 -1.56 -3.26
N VAL A 70 11.59 -1.47 -4.30
CA VAL A 70 11.13 -1.49 -5.70
C VAL A 70 10.32 -2.76 -5.99
N GLY A 71 10.87 -3.93 -5.69
CA GLY A 71 10.18 -5.20 -5.97
C GLY A 71 8.85 -5.33 -5.22
N LYS A 72 8.82 -4.94 -3.96
CA LYS A 72 7.59 -4.93 -3.16
C LYS A 72 6.52 -4.02 -3.78
N PHE A 73 6.87 -2.81 -4.16
CA PHE A 73 5.93 -1.86 -4.75
C PHE A 73 5.48 -2.27 -6.15
N LEU A 74 6.36 -2.88 -6.95
CA LEU A 74 5.97 -3.44 -8.24
C LEU A 74 4.92 -4.54 -8.08
N ARG A 75 5.06 -5.42 -7.08
CA ARG A 75 4.08 -6.47 -6.80
C ARG A 75 2.74 -5.92 -6.32
N LEU A 76 2.76 -4.83 -5.53
CA LEU A 76 1.55 -4.26 -4.95
C LEU A 76 0.79 -3.34 -5.91
N PHE A 77 1.47 -2.62 -6.77
CA PHE A 77 0.90 -1.51 -7.53
C PHE A 77 0.93 -1.71 -9.05
N THR A 78 1.40 -2.84 -9.56
CA THR A 78 1.42 -3.13 -10.99
C THR A 78 0.88 -4.52 -11.28
N ASP A 79 0.51 -4.74 -12.54
CA ASP A 79 0.11 -6.04 -13.09
C ASP A 79 1.27 -6.76 -13.80
N LEU A 80 2.51 -6.35 -13.55
CA LEU A 80 3.68 -6.97 -14.15
C LEU A 80 3.78 -8.46 -13.74
N PRO A 81 4.16 -9.35 -14.66
CA PRO A 81 4.45 -10.73 -14.33
C PRO A 81 5.57 -10.85 -13.28
N LEU A 82 5.47 -11.85 -12.40
CA LEU A 82 6.43 -12.03 -11.31
C LEU A 82 7.87 -12.27 -11.78
N ASP A 83 8.05 -12.93 -12.92
CA ASP A 83 9.37 -13.13 -13.55
C ASP A 83 9.99 -11.81 -14.03
N GLU A 84 9.18 -10.91 -14.58
CA GLU A 84 9.63 -9.57 -14.95
C GLU A 84 10.00 -8.74 -13.73
N ILE A 85 9.23 -8.80 -12.66
CA ILE A 85 9.57 -8.13 -11.40
C ILE A 85 10.89 -8.67 -10.85
N ALA A 86 11.10 -9.98 -10.86
CA ALA A 86 12.35 -10.59 -10.42
C ALA A 86 13.54 -10.13 -11.26
N ARG A 87 13.36 -9.98 -12.57
CA ARG A 87 14.37 -9.43 -13.47
C ARG A 87 14.73 -7.99 -13.12
N LEU A 88 13.72 -7.16 -12.86
CA LEU A 88 13.92 -5.75 -12.49
C LEU A 88 14.58 -5.60 -11.12
N GLU A 89 14.21 -6.46 -10.15
CA GLU A 89 14.83 -6.46 -8.81
C GLU A 89 16.32 -6.80 -8.84
N ALA A 90 16.76 -7.58 -9.83
CA ALA A 90 18.16 -7.97 -9.99
C ALA A 90 19.04 -6.86 -10.59
N LEU A 91 18.44 -5.78 -11.12
CA LEU A 91 19.16 -4.63 -11.63
C LEU A 91 19.63 -3.76 -10.47
N GLU A 92 20.92 -3.44 -10.45
CA GLU A 92 21.51 -2.53 -9.46
C GLU A 92 22.06 -1.28 -10.17
N GLY A 93 21.86 -0.15 -9.50
CA GLY A 93 22.34 1.14 -9.98
C GLY A 93 21.40 1.83 -10.97
N ALA A 94 21.68 3.10 -11.24
CA ALA A 94 20.95 3.92 -12.19
C ALA A 94 21.56 3.81 -13.60
#